data_8bc684c7cb95db42ef1999fdc7f05bcf
#
_entry.id   8bc684c7cb95db42ef1999fdc7f05bcf
#
_cell.length_a   1.000
_cell.length_b   1.000
_cell.length_c   1.000
_cell.angle_alpha   90.00
_cell.angle_beta   90.00
_cell.angle_gamma   90.00
#
_symmetry.space_group_name_H-M   'P 1'
#
loop_
_entity.id
_entity.type
_entity.pdbx_description
1 polymer ?
#
loop_
_entity_poly.entity_id
_entity_poly.type
_entity_poly.pdbx_seq_one_letter_code
_entity_poly.pdbx_strand_id
1 'polypeptide(L)'
;MTLKQVMQVTNVNLPITVTGRHVSVTDSMREYAEKKVAGLHLDYPKIIEARVLLNVEHSRHIAEIILFCANHIVIEAATTTQDMYASIDETISKIARRMRKHKTRMLKSYRPKKNQKENRFVAETVFPS
;
A
#
# COMPACT_ATOMS: atom_id res chain seq x y z
N MET A 1 10.75 16.89 -20.39
CA MET A 1 10.36 15.96 -19.38
C MET A 1 11.36 14.84 -19.23
N THR A 2 11.62 14.44 -18.02
CA THR A 2 12.61 13.43 -17.78
C THR A 2 11.96 12.06 -17.65
N LEU A 3 12.74 11.03 -17.76
CA LEU A 3 12.29 9.69 -17.53
C LEU A 3 11.75 9.50 -16.15
N LYS A 4 12.35 10.20 -15.21
CA LYS A 4 11.92 10.14 -13.85
C LYS A 4 10.49 10.57 -13.70
N GLN A 5 10.10 11.62 -14.40
CA GLN A 5 8.75 12.10 -14.35
C GLN A 5 7.81 11.11 -15.00
N VAL A 6 8.24 10.49 -16.07
CA VAL A 6 7.42 9.49 -16.71
C VAL A 6 7.16 8.31 -15.79
N MET A 7 8.16 7.88 -15.08
CA MET A 7 8.00 6.77 -14.16
C MET A 7 7.09 7.11 -13.02
N GLN A 8 7.04 8.34 -12.62
CA GLN A 8 6.17 8.75 -11.54
C GLN A 8 4.71 8.79 -11.95
N VAL A 9 4.44 8.83 -13.23
CA VAL A 9 3.09 8.89 -13.72
C VAL A 9 2.28 7.68 -13.26
N THR A 10 2.90 6.57 -13.05
CA THR A 10 2.20 5.39 -12.60
C THR A 10 1.43 5.62 -11.30
N ASN A 11 1.90 6.56 -10.49
CA ASN A 11 1.25 6.84 -9.21
C ASN A 11 0.61 8.20 -9.15
N VAL A 12 0.84 9.05 -10.14
CA VAL A 12 0.35 10.39 -10.12
C VAL A 12 -1.16 10.45 -10.24
N ASN A 13 -1.72 9.53 -10.97
CA ASN A 13 -3.15 9.51 -11.19
C ASN A 13 -3.93 8.67 -10.20
N LEU A 14 -3.28 8.20 -9.17
CA LEU A 14 -3.94 7.41 -8.16
C LEU A 14 -4.90 8.31 -7.37
N PRO A 15 -6.19 8.00 -7.33
CA PRO A 15 -7.12 8.81 -6.54
C PRO A 15 -6.82 8.63 -5.04
N ILE A 16 -6.46 9.72 -4.39
CA ILE A 16 -6.13 9.70 -2.97
C ILE A 16 -7.03 10.72 -2.28
N THR A 17 -7.80 10.28 -1.31
CA THR A 17 -8.67 11.16 -0.53
C THR A 17 -8.12 11.27 0.88
N VAL A 18 -7.94 12.48 1.37
CA VAL A 18 -7.46 12.71 2.74
C VAL A 18 -8.56 13.42 3.51
N THR A 19 -9.06 12.79 4.56
CA THR A 19 -10.17 13.30 5.35
C THR A 19 -9.75 13.45 6.81
N GLY A 20 -10.20 14.49 7.46
CA GLY A 20 -9.91 14.71 8.88
C GLY A 20 -11.15 14.53 9.75
N ARG A 21 -10.96 14.00 10.95
CA ARG A 21 -12.00 13.88 11.94
C ARG A 21 -11.45 14.52 13.22
N HIS A 22 -12.14 15.49 13.76
CA HIS A 22 -11.68 16.23 14.94
C HIS A 22 -10.31 16.88 14.70
N VAL A 23 -9.98 17.14 13.44
CA VAL A 23 -8.75 17.81 13.07
C VAL A 23 -8.97 18.44 11.71
N SER A 24 -8.46 19.64 11.53
CA SER A 24 -8.49 20.28 10.23
C SER A 24 -7.27 19.83 9.44
N VAL A 25 -7.49 19.24 8.30
CA VAL A 25 -6.40 18.78 7.47
C VAL A 25 -5.78 19.98 6.78
N THR A 26 -4.53 20.29 7.11
CA THR A 26 -3.83 21.40 6.48
C THR A 26 -3.31 20.94 5.13
N ASP A 27 -2.94 21.90 4.28
CA ASP A 27 -2.35 21.57 2.99
C ASP A 27 -1.08 20.76 3.16
N SER A 28 -0.29 21.06 4.17
CA SER A 28 0.95 20.32 4.43
C SER A 28 0.66 18.87 4.79
N MET A 29 -0.34 18.65 5.62
CA MET A 29 -0.71 17.30 6.02
C MET A 29 -1.22 16.51 4.82
N ARG A 30 -2.05 17.15 4.00
CA ARG A 30 -2.61 16.53 2.81
C ARG A 30 -1.51 16.15 1.84
N GLU A 31 -0.62 17.07 1.56
CA GLU A 31 0.47 16.83 0.63
C GLU A 31 1.40 15.73 1.13
N TYR A 32 1.67 15.75 2.41
CA TYR A 32 2.54 14.74 3.00
C TYR A 32 1.93 13.35 2.86
N ALA A 33 0.66 13.22 3.19
CA ALA A 33 -0.02 11.94 3.08
C ALA A 33 -0.10 11.47 1.62
N GLU A 34 -0.44 12.37 0.72
CA GLU A 34 -0.55 12.05 -0.70
C GLU A 34 0.79 11.60 -1.25
N LYS A 35 1.85 12.30 -0.87
CA LYS A 35 3.18 11.97 -1.34
C LYS A 35 3.61 10.59 -0.85
N LYS A 36 3.34 10.30 0.41
CA LYS A 36 3.71 9.01 0.99
C LYS A 36 2.94 7.86 0.34
N VAL A 37 1.66 8.05 0.10
CA VAL A 37 0.86 7.02 -0.54
C VAL A 37 1.30 6.83 -1.99
N ALA A 38 1.52 7.92 -2.71
CA ALA A 38 1.95 7.86 -4.09
C ALA A 38 3.33 7.21 -4.22
N GLY A 39 4.09 7.21 -3.15
CA GLY A 39 5.42 6.60 -3.13
C GLY A 39 5.42 5.09 -2.93
N LEU A 40 4.24 4.47 -2.77
CA LEU A 40 4.18 3.02 -2.67
C LEU A 40 4.35 2.44 -4.08
N HIS A 41 5.47 1.77 -4.29
CA HIS A 41 5.85 1.32 -5.62
C HIS A 41 5.75 -0.19 -5.80
N LEU A 42 4.85 -0.83 -5.09
CA LEU A 42 4.70 -2.27 -5.22
C LEU A 42 3.73 -2.55 -6.38
N ASP A 43 4.08 -3.53 -7.18
CA ASP A 43 3.31 -3.85 -8.37
C ASP A 43 2.14 -4.80 -8.08
N TYR A 44 2.09 -5.36 -6.91
CA TYR A 44 0.98 -6.21 -6.52
C TYR A 44 0.72 -6.06 -5.04
N PRO A 45 -0.53 -5.94 -4.62
CA PRO A 45 -1.70 -5.80 -5.50
C PRO A 45 -1.76 -4.40 -6.11
N LYS A 46 -2.36 -4.29 -7.28
CA LYS A 46 -2.49 -3.01 -7.94
C LYS A 46 -3.46 -2.14 -7.17
N ILE A 47 -3.05 -0.94 -6.81
CA ILE A 47 -3.86 -0.02 -6.04
C ILE A 47 -4.81 0.72 -6.99
N ILE A 48 -6.09 0.73 -6.67
CA ILE A 48 -7.08 1.44 -7.46
C ILE A 48 -7.44 2.78 -6.82
N GLU A 49 -7.53 2.80 -5.52
CA GLU A 49 -7.91 4.02 -4.80
C GLU A 49 -7.33 3.96 -3.40
N ALA A 50 -6.98 5.10 -2.84
CA ALA A 50 -6.47 5.16 -1.47
C ALA A 50 -7.27 6.18 -0.68
N ARG A 51 -7.57 5.86 0.55
CA ARG A 51 -8.21 6.78 1.47
C ARG A 51 -7.38 6.93 2.73
N VAL A 52 -7.15 8.15 3.13
CA VAL A 52 -6.39 8.46 4.33
C VAL A 52 -7.33 9.17 5.29
N LEU A 53 -7.46 8.64 6.50
CA LEU A 53 -8.28 9.27 7.51
C LEU A 53 -7.38 9.70 8.66
N LEU A 54 -7.42 10.97 8.98
CA LEU A 54 -6.62 11.54 10.05
C LEU A 54 -7.54 11.96 11.18
N ASN A 55 -7.20 11.57 12.38
CA ASN A 55 -8.06 11.83 13.53
C ASN A 55 -7.21 12.27 14.71
N VAL A 56 -7.72 13.18 15.51
CA VAL A 56 -7.06 13.60 16.75
C VAL A 56 -8.05 13.40 17.89
N GLU A 57 -7.66 12.59 18.86
CA GLU A 57 -8.45 12.39 20.05
C GLU A 57 -7.58 12.67 21.26
N HIS A 58 -7.87 13.74 21.96
CA HIS A 58 -7.03 14.21 23.05
C HIS A 58 -5.65 14.52 22.46
N SER A 59 -4.62 13.93 22.93
CA SER A 59 -3.29 14.17 22.37
C SER A 59 -2.87 13.05 21.44
N ARG A 60 -3.79 12.19 21.02
CA ARG A 60 -3.45 11.06 20.18
C ARG A 60 -3.75 11.40 18.73
N HIS A 61 -2.76 11.24 17.89
CA HIS A 61 -2.86 11.49 16.47
C HIS A 61 -2.95 10.15 15.75
N ILE A 62 -4.08 9.89 15.12
CA ILE A 62 -4.36 8.61 14.51
C ILE A 62 -4.38 8.78 13.00
N ALA A 63 -3.60 7.99 12.30
CA ALA A 63 -3.63 7.96 10.85
C ALA A 63 -4.08 6.57 10.41
N GLU A 64 -5.08 6.53 9.54
CA GLU A 64 -5.56 5.28 9.00
C GLU A 64 -5.49 5.36 7.49
N ILE A 65 -5.00 4.33 6.85
CA ILE A 65 -4.90 4.29 5.40
C ILE A 65 -5.58 3.04 4.91
N ILE A 66 -6.47 3.21 3.93
CA ILE A 66 -7.20 2.10 3.33
C ILE A 66 -6.91 2.11 1.85
N LEU A 67 -6.37 1.02 1.35
CA LEU A 67 -6.09 0.87 -0.07
C LEU A 67 -7.10 -0.10 -0.66
N PHE A 68 -7.80 0.36 -1.69
CA PHE A 68 -8.68 -0.50 -2.45
C PHE A 68 -7.92 -0.98 -3.67
N CYS A 69 -7.72 -2.26 -3.76
CA CYS A 69 -6.86 -2.84 -4.78
C CYS A 69 -7.66 -3.73 -5.73
N ALA A 70 -7.05 -4.09 -6.83
CA ALA A 70 -7.66 -4.99 -7.79
C ALA A 70 -7.96 -6.34 -7.14
N ASN A 71 -8.89 -7.08 -7.71
CA ASN A 71 -9.28 -8.42 -7.24
C ASN A 71 -9.94 -8.38 -5.86
N HIS A 72 -10.62 -7.29 -5.56
CA HIS A 72 -11.35 -7.14 -4.28
C HIS A 72 -10.46 -7.21 -3.05
N ILE A 73 -9.19 -6.87 -3.21
CA ILE A 73 -8.26 -6.85 -2.09
C ILE A 73 -8.32 -5.50 -1.42
N VAL A 74 -8.50 -5.49 -0.11
CA VAL A 74 -8.47 -4.25 0.68
C VAL A 74 -7.35 -4.38 1.70
N ILE A 75 -6.46 -3.42 1.71
CA ILE A 75 -5.34 -3.41 2.65
C ILE A 75 -5.48 -2.16 3.51
N GLU A 76 -5.50 -2.32 4.81
CA GLU A 76 -5.66 -1.18 5.69
C GLU A 76 -4.74 -1.29 6.89
N ALA A 77 -4.41 -0.18 7.47
CA ALA A 77 -3.58 -0.11 8.66
C ALA A 77 -3.85 1.22 9.34
N ALA A 78 -3.61 1.26 10.63
CA ALA A 78 -3.78 2.47 11.42
C ALA A 78 -2.69 2.54 12.46
N THR A 79 -2.30 3.74 12.83
CA THR A 79 -1.25 3.97 13.82
C THR A 79 -1.62 5.19 14.66
N THR A 80 -1.37 5.10 15.94
CA THR A 80 -1.59 6.19 16.88
C THR A 80 -0.26 6.62 17.48
N THR A 81 0.08 7.89 17.35
CA THR A 81 1.28 8.44 17.99
C THR A 81 0.94 9.83 18.51
N GLN A 82 1.93 10.53 18.97
CA GLN A 82 1.76 11.89 19.46
C GLN A 82 2.04 12.92 18.37
N ASP A 83 2.34 12.49 17.17
CA ASP A 83 2.63 13.39 16.06
C ASP A 83 1.99 12.83 14.79
N MET A 84 1.19 13.65 14.10
CA MET A 84 0.45 13.19 12.94
C MET A 84 1.37 12.69 11.82
N TYR A 85 2.48 13.38 11.59
CA TYR A 85 3.39 12.98 10.53
C TYR A 85 4.05 11.62 10.84
N ALA A 86 4.36 11.40 12.10
CA ALA A 86 4.89 10.11 12.53
C ALA A 86 3.83 9.01 12.37
N SER A 87 2.57 9.33 12.65
CA SER A 87 1.49 8.37 12.49
C SER A 87 1.33 7.99 11.03
N ILE A 88 1.41 8.97 10.13
CA ILE A 88 1.33 8.71 8.71
C ILE A 88 2.48 7.81 8.27
N ASP A 89 3.70 8.13 8.67
CA ASP A 89 4.89 7.37 8.30
C ASP A 89 4.79 5.92 8.74
N GLU A 90 4.38 5.71 9.98
CA GLU A 90 4.30 4.36 10.50
C GLU A 90 3.19 3.56 9.83
N THR A 91 2.09 4.24 9.51
CA THR A 91 0.99 3.59 8.82
C THR A 91 1.42 3.17 7.41
N ILE A 92 2.17 4.03 6.73
CA ILE A 92 2.71 3.70 5.41
C ILE A 92 3.62 2.48 5.48
N SER A 93 4.46 2.40 6.50
CA SER A 93 5.33 1.23 6.69
C SER A 93 4.53 -0.04 6.89
N LYS A 94 3.45 0.05 7.65
CA LYS A 94 2.58 -1.10 7.88
C LYS A 94 1.89 -1.52 6.59
N ILE A 95 1.42 -0.55 5.81
CA ILE A 95 0.76 -0.81 4.54
C ILE A 95 1.74 -1.50 3.58
N ALA A 96 2.95 -0.98 3.47
CA ALA A 96 3.95 -1.57 2.58
C ALA A 96 4.24 -3.03 2.96
N ARG A 97 4.33 -3.28 4.24
CA ARG A 97 4.59 -4.63 4.75
C ARG A 97 3.42 -5.56 4.40
N ARG A 98 2.20 -5.08 4.54
CA ARG A 98 1.01 -5.87 4.24
C ARG A 98 0.88 -6.14 2.75
N MET A 99 1.25 -5.18 1.92
CA MET A 99 1.26 -5.37 0.48
C MET A 99 2.27 -6.46 0.08
N ARG A 100 3.46 -6.41 0.66
CA ARG A 100 4.47 -7.42 0.39
C ARG A 100 4.01 -8.81 0.83
N LYS A 101 3.28 -8.87 1.92
CA LYS A 101 2.74 -10.13 2.40
C LYS A 101 1.72 -10.69 1.42
N HIS A 102 0.87 -9.84 0.88
CA HIS A 102 -0.09 -10.25 -0.13
C HIS A 102 0.60 -10.78 -1.38
N LYS A 103 1.64 -10.10 -1.81
CA LYS A 103 2.40 -10.53 -2.97
C LYS A 103 3.05 -11.88 -2.74
N THR A 104 3.65 -12.07 -1.59
CA THR A 104 4.29 -13.32 -1.24
C THR A 104 3.27 -14.46 -1.21
N ARG A 105 2.13 -14.20 -0.61
CA ARG A 105 1.08 -15.20 -0.50
C ARG A 105 0.55 -15.59 -1.87
N MET A 106 0.38 -14.64 -2.75
CA MET A 106 -0.07 -14.89 -4.10
C MET A 106 0.93 -15.74 -4.85
N LEU A 107 2.23 -15.43 -4.74
CA LEU A 107 3.27 -16.20 -5.38
C LEU A 107 3.32 -17.62 -4.85
N LYS A 108 3.15 -17.80 -3.58
CA LYS A 108 3.15 -19.12 -2.99
C LYS A 108 1.96 -19.95 -3.44
N SER A 109 0.80 -19.36 -3.53
CA SER A 109 -0.37 -20.04 -3.98
C SER A 109 -0.27 -20.43 -5.43
N TYR A 110 0.39 -19.61 -6.23
CA TYR A 110 0.58 -19.85 -7.63
C TYR A 110 1.56 -20.95 -7.91
N ARG A 111 2.49 -21.20 -7.00
CA ARG A 111 3.53 -22.16 -7.19
C ARG A 111 2.93 -23.55 -7.28
N PRO A 112 3.34 -24.39 -8.22
CA PRO A 112 2.84 -25.74 -8.27
C PRO A 112 3.23 -26.48 -7.00
N LYS A 113 2.44 -27.42 -6.57
CA LYS A 113 2.76 -28.15 -5.40
C LYS A 113 3.94 -28.99 -5.62
N LYS A 114 4.82 -29.02 -4.69
CA LYS A 114 6.01 -29.72 -4.83
C LYS A 114 5.81 -31.14 -4.96
N ASN A 115 4.91 -31.62 -4.32
CA ASN A 115 4.69 -32.98 -4.34
C ASN A 115 4.15 -33.45 -5.61
N GLN A 116 3.91 -32.65 -6.40
CA GLN A 116 3.59 -33.04 -7.61
C GLN A 116 4.68 -33.29 -8.37
N LYS A 117 5.63 -33.58 -8.05
CA LYS A 117 6.62 -33.69 -8.59
C LYS A 117 6.93 -34.34 -9.38
N GLU A 118 6.98 -34.38 -9.20
CA GLU A 118 7.21 -34.39 -9.74
C GLU A 118 6.94 -34.21 -10.44
N ASN A 119 6.95 -34.16 -10.43
CA ASN A 119 6.80 -33.57 -10.99
C ASN A 119 7.26 -33.09 -11.33
N ARG A 120 7.96 -33.15 -11.41
CA ARG A 120 8.54 -32.59 -11.61
C ARG A 120 8.85 -32.42 -12.51
N PHE A 121 9.02 -32.46 -12.91
CA PHE A 121 9.22 -31.92 -13.73
C PHE A 121 8.70 -31.47 -14.42
N VAL A 122 8.73 -31.79 -14.67
CA VAL A 122 8.24 -31.11 -15.39
C VAL A 122 7.92 -30.13 -15.01
N ALA A 123 7.74 -30.05 -14.30
CA ALA A 123 7.41 -29.04 -13.89
C ALA A 123 8.38 -28.22 -13.83
N GLU A 124 9.21 -28.47 -13.92
CA GLU A 124 10.06 -27.67 -13.92
C GLU A 124 10.19 -27.05 -14.92
N THR A 125 9.89 -27.11 -15.51
CA THR A 125 10.00 -26.44 -16.49
C THR A 125 9.16 -25.49 -16.58
N VAL A 126 8.75 -25.20 -16.51
CA VAL A 126 7.96 -24.27 -16.63
C VAL A 126 7.94 -23.31 -16.06
N PHE A 127 8.31 -22.86 -15.80
CA PHE A 127 8.13 -21.87 -15.34
C PHE A 127 8.77 -21.44 -15.02
N PRO A 128 9.09 -21.35 -15.21
CA PRO A 128 9.85 -20.81 -14.75
C PRO A 128 9.64 -20.32 -13.98
N SER A 129 9.94 -20.47 -13.74
CA SER A 129 9.63 -19.84 -13.30
C SER A 129 9.58 -19.42 -12.89
#